data_d4360a0f54324cc6d53cb90491f47fb9
#
_entry.id   d4360a0f54324cc6d53cb90491f47fb9
#
_cell.length_a   1.000
_cell.length_b   1.000
_cell.length_c   1.000
_cell.angle_alpha   90.00
_cell.angle_beta   90.00
_cell.angle_gamma   90.00
#
_symmetry.space_group_name_H-M   'P 1'
#
loop_
_entity.id
_entity.type
_entity.pdbx_description
1 polymer ?
#
loop_
_entity_poly.entity_id
_entity_poly.type
_entity_poly.pdbx_seq_one_letter_code
_entity_poly.pdbx_strand_id
1 'polypeptide(L)'
;MPFRWSPGATRTLSATALSGLLLASAAKHFRDPAFFAPLVPSYLCRDDSGEQRNGPLAVLSRDEWVAATGLLEGAAAAGLLLPRTRRVSAGCVTALFTVFLTAHVDALRTAFGPEGSPRARTIHGIRLPLQAPLIAWSWSLARAPRQTRR
;
A
#
# COMPACT_ATOMS: atom_id res chain seq x y z
N MET A 1 -17.00 23.43 -28.28
CA MET A 1 -17.69 22.40 -27.44
C MET A 1 -16.69 21.89 -26.42
N PRO A 2 -16.96 21.94 -25.10
CA PRO A 2 -16.04 21.37 -24.12
C PRO A 2 -16.01 19.83 -24.26
N PHE A 3 -14.83 19.27 -24.42
CA PHE A 3 -14.62 17.84 -24.50
C PHE A 3 -14.99 17.20 -23.14
N ARG A 4 -16.04 16.38 -23.09
CA ARG A 4 -16.50 15.70 -21.86
C ARG A 4 -16.04 14.24 -21.92
N TRP A 5 -15.14 13.85 -21.01
CA TRP A 5 -14.77 12.45 -20.85
C TRP A 5 -15.98 11.61 -20.45
N SER A 6 -16.13 10.43 -21.06
CA SER A 6 -17.16 9.50 -20.62
C SER A 6 -16.83 9.00 -19.20
N PRO A 7 -17.82 8.72 -18.34
CA PRO A 7 -17.58 8.18 -17.01
C PRO A 7 -16.74 6.90 -17.02
N GLY A 8 -16.85 6.09 -18.08
CA GLY A 8 -16.04 4.89 -18.28
C GLY A 8 -14.57 5.20 -18.55
N ALA A 9 -14.29 6.21 -19.38
CA ALA A 9 -12.92 6.63 -19.67
C ALA A 9 -12.22 7.19 -18.43
N THR A 10 -12.91 8.08 -17.70
CA THR A 10 -12.38 8.63 -16.44
C THR A 10 -12.04 7.54 -15.44
N ARG A 11 -12.92 6.55 -15.27
CA ARG A 11 -12.69 5.41 -14.38
C ARG A 11 -11.51 4.55 -14.81
N THR A 12 -11.35 4.31 -16.11
CA THR A 12 -10.23 3.53 -16.65
C THR A 12 -8.92 4.28 -16.41
N LEU A 13 -8.85 5.56 -16.72
CA LEU A 13 -7.68 6.40 -16.46
C LEU A 13 -7.30 6.42 -14.97
N SER A 14 -8.29 6.59 -14.10
CA SER A 14 -8.09 6.56 -12.64
C SER A 14 -7.52 5.22 -12.17
N ALA A 15 -8.06 4.10 -12.65
CA ALA A 15 -7.57 2.76 -12.31
C ALA A 15 -6.17 2.51 -12.87
N THR A 16 -5.87 2.98 -14.09
CA THR A 16 -4.54 2.89 -14.70
C THR A 16 -3.51 3.70 -13.91
N ALA A 17 -3.86 4.92 -13.50
CA ALA A 17 -2.97 5.75 -12.70
C ALA A 17 -2.67 5.13 -11.32
N LEU A 18 -3.69 4.60 -10.63
CA LEU A 18 -3.51 3.89 -9.36
C LEU A 18 -2.68 2.60 -9.55
N SER A 19 -2.92 1.86 -10.64
CA SER A 19 -2.12 0.68 -10.98
C SER A 19 -0.66 1.04 -11.22
N GLY A 20 -0.38 2.12 -11.96
CA GLY A 20 0.98 2.61 -12.19
C GLY A 20 1.71 2.97 -10.89
N LEU A 21 1.00 3.63 -9.95
CA LEU A 21 1.54 3.94 -8.63
C LEU A 21 1.91 2.67 -7.86
N LEU A 22 1.00 1.69 -7.82
CA LEU A 22 1.24 0.41 -7.13
C LEU A 22 2.37 -0.40 -7.79
N LEU A 23 2.46 -0.42 -9.12
CA LEU A 23 3.56 -1.10 -9.82
C LEU A 23 4.92 -0.45 -9.52
N ALA A 24 4.97 0.88 -9.47
CA ALA A 24 6.18 1.60 -9.09
C ALA A 24 6.58 1.29 -7.64
N SER A 25 5.61 1.25 -6.72
CA SER A 25 5.83 0.84 -5.33
C SER A 25 6.28 -0.61 -5.25
N ALA A 26 5.59 -1.54 -5.87
CA ALA A 26 5.95 -2.96 -5.93
C ALA A 26 7.37 -3.17 -6.44
N ALA A 27 7.73 -2.51 -7.55
CA ALA A 27 9.08 -2.58 -8.09
C ALA A 27 10.13 -2.08 -7.09
N LYS A 28 9.82 -1.02 -6.31
CA LYS A 28 10.72 -0.50 -5.30
C LYS A 28 10.91 -1.47 -4.13
N HIS A 29 9.91 -2.27 -3.75
CA HIS A 29 10.03 -3.31 -2.72
C HIS A 29 11.17 -4.29 -3.04
N PHE A 30 11.34 -4.63 -4.32
CA PHE A 30 12.39 -5.57 -4.76
C PHE A 30 13.73 -4.90 -5.09
N ARG A 31 13.72 -3.62 -5.47
CA ARG A 31 14.96 -2.89 -5.82
C ARG A 31 15.64 -2.26 -4.60
N ASP A 32 14.86 -1.87 -3.62
CA ASP A 32 15.34 -1.17 -2.43
C ASP A 32 14.47 -1.57 -1.21
N PRO A 33 14.57 -2.83 -0.75
CA PRO A 33 13.76 -3.33 0.37
C PRO A 33 14.05 -2.55 1.67
N ALA A 34 15.25 -2.03 1.84
CA ALA A 34 15.63 -1.24 3.02
C ALA A 34 14.79 0.03 3.19
N PHE A 35 14.21 0.57 2.11
CA PHE A 35 13.29 1.70 2.17
C PHE A 35 11.97 1.37 2.88
N PHE A 36 11.51 0.12 2.81
CA PHE A 36 10.26 -0.35 3.42
C PHE A 36 10.47 -1.06 4.75
N ALA A 37 11.65 -1.62 4.99
CA ALA A 37 11.95 -2.37 6.21
C ALA A 37 11.57 -1.63 7.52
N PRO A 38 11.80 -0.30 7.67
CA PRO A 38 11.39 0.44 8.87
C PRO A 38 9.87 0.56 9.04
N LEU A 39 9.07 0.27 8.00
CA LEU A 39 7.61 0.31 8.06
C LEU A 39 7.02 -1.01 8.56
N VAL A 40 7.81 -2.09 8.61
CA VAL A 40 7.34 -3.38 9.14
C VAL A 40 7.50 -3.36 10.66
N PRO A 41 6.38 -3.40 11.42
CA PRO A 41 6.42 -3.41 12.87
C PRO A 41 7.18 -4.63 13.40
N SER A 42 8.03 -4.44 14.40
CA SER A 42 8.86 -5.52 14.95
C SER A 42 8.05 -6.69 15.52
N TYR A 43 6.87 -6.42 16.08
CA TYR A 43 6.00 -7.46 16.63
C TYR A 43 5.40 -8.40 15.57
N LEU A 44 5.46 -8.05 14.29
CA LEU A 44 5.09 -8.90 13.15
C LEU A 44 6.26 -9.72 12.60
N CYS A 45 7.50 -9.35 12.98
CA CYS A 45 8.69 -9.97 12.46
C CYS A 45 9.07 -11.20 13.29
N ARG A 46 9.30 -12.33 12.59
CA ARG A 46 9.92 -13.51 13.17
C ARG A 46 11.39 -13.22 13.45
N ASP A 47 11.82 -13.55 14.65
CA ASP A 47 13.24 -13.57 15.00
C ASP A 47 13.83 -14.95 14.68
N ASP A 48 14.70 -15.00 13.67
CA ASP A 48 15.36 -16.22 13.24
C ASP A 48 16.73 -16.41 13.95
N SER A 49 17.18 -15.43 14.76
CA SER A 49 18.41 -15.54 15.56
C SER A 49 18.24 -16.44 16.80
N GLY A 50 17.00 -16.63 17.24
CA GLY A 50 16.68 -17.40 18.45
C GLY A 50 16.93 -16.65 19.76
N GLU A 51 17.31 -15.36 19.68
CA GLU A 51 17.54 -14.52 20.86
C GLU A 51 16.26 -14.09 21.57
N GLN A 52 15.18 -13.97 20.83
CA GLN A 52 13.87 -13.56 21.35
C GLN A 52 12.78 -14.59 21.05
N ARG A 53 11.80 -14.71 21.96
CA ARG A 53 10.61 -15.52 21.68
C ARG A 53 9.72 -14.82 20.66
N ASN A 54 9.46 -15.51 19.56
CA ASN A 54 8.52 -15.06 18.56
C ASN A 54 7.11 -14.91 19.15
N GLY A 55 6.49 -13.75 18.95
CA GLY A 55 5.10 -13.53 19.30
C GLY A 55 4.13 -14.28 18.35
N PRO A 56 2.84 -14.39 18.70
CA PRO A 56 1.86 -15.13 17.90
C PRO A 56 1.61 -14.54 16.51
N LEU A 57 2.01 -13.28 16.27
CA LEU A 57 1.89 -12.59 14.99
C LEU A 57 3.19 -12.56 14.20
N ALA A 58 4.30 -13.06 14.76
CA ALA A 58 5.63 -13.07 14.15
C ALA A 58 5.77 -14.26 13.18
N VAL A 59 5.09 -14.18 12.02
CA VAL A 59 5.00 -15.29 11.05
C VAL A 59 6.04 -15.24 9.93
N LEU A 60 6.53 -14.05 9.59
CA LEU A 60 7.51 -13.83 8.52
C LEU A 60 8.68 -13.00 9.04
N SER A 61 9.85 -13.17 8.44
CA SER A 61 10.95 -12.23 8.65
C SER A 61 10.61 -10.84 8.08
N ARG A 62 11.39 -9.84 8.44
CA ARG A 62 11.18 -8.47 7.94
C ARG A 62 11.26 -8.39 6.42
N ASP A 63 12.23 -9.06 5.82
CA ASP A 63 12.43 -9.06 4.37
C ASP A 63 11.31 -9.83 3.64
N GLU A 64 10.84 -10.94 4.23
CA GLU A 64 9.70 -11.68 3.70
C GLU A 64 8.42 -10.82 3.73
N TRP A 65 8.19 -10.02 4.79
CA TRP A 65 7.07 -9.08 4.83
C TRP A 65 7.18 -8.02 3.73
N VAL A 66 8.37 -7.44 3.52
CA VAL A 66 8.61 -6.47 2.44
C VAL A 66 8.34 -7.10 1.08
N ALA A 67 8.81 -8.31 0.83
CA ALA A 67 8.57 -9.02 -0.44
C ALA A 67 7.09 -9.37 -0.62
N ALA A 68 6.42 -9.89 0.42
CA ALA A 68 5.01 -10.27 0.37
C ALA A 68 4.10 -9.07 0.07
N THR A 69 4.34 -7.92 0.71
CA THR A 69 3.58 -6.69 0.44
C THR A 69 3.82 -6.17 -0.97
N GLY A 70 5.04 -6.24 -1.49
CA GLY A 70 5.35 -5.90 -2.87
C GLY A 70 4.63 -6.80 -3.89
N LEU A 71 4.55 -8.12 -3.63
CA LEU A 71 3.77 -9.06 -4.46
C LEU A 71 2.27 -8.74 -4.43
N LEU A 72 1.71 -8.44 -3.25
CA LEU A 72 0.31 -8.06 -3.11
C LEU A 72 -0.01 -6.77 -3.87
N GLU A 73 0.84 -5.76 -3.79
CA GLU A 73 0.69 -4.52 -4.57
C GLU A 73 0.74 -4.79 -6.08
N GLY A 74 1.67 -5.60 -6.55
CA GLY A 74 1.79 -5.97 -7.96
C GLY A 74 0.57 -6.73 -8.48
N ALA A 75 0.07 -7.71 -7.71
CA ALA A 75 -1.13 -8.47 -8.05
C ALA A 75 -2.39 -7.56 -8.07
N ALA A 76 -2.52 -6.68 -7.09
CA ALA A 76 -3.62 -5.72 -7.03
C ALA A 76 -3.57 -4.73 -8.20
N ALA A 77 -2.38 -4.25 -8.57
CA ALA A 77 -2.17 -3.39 -9.72
C ALA A 77 -2.61 -4.06 -11.04
N ALA A 78 -2.20 -5.31 -11.26
CA ALA A 78 -2.64 -6.09 -12.42
C ALA A 78 -4.17 -6.26 -12.45
N GLY A 79 -4.77 -6.55 -11.29
CA GLY A 79 -6.22 -6.69 -11.17
C GLY A 79 -7.01 -5.39 -11.39
N LEU A 80 -6.43 -4.22 -11.11
CA LEU A 80 -7.04 -2.92 -11.41
C LEU A 80 -7.13 -2.64 -12.92
N LEU A 81 -6.20 -3.14 -13.72
CA LEU A 81 -6.20 -2.97 -15.17
C LEU A 81 -7.31 -3.77 -15.85
N LEU A 82 -7.72 -4.90 -15.26
CA LEU A 82 -8.74 -5.76 -15.81
C LEU A 82 -10.14 -5.29 -15.38
N PRO A 83 -11.06 -4.94 -16.30
CA PRO A 83 -12.39 -4.43 -15.94
C PRO A 83 -13.22 -5.36 -15.07
N ARG A 84 -13.01 -6.69 -15.21
CA ARG A 84 -13.74 -7.74 -14.45
C ARG A 84 -13.33 -7.79 -12.98
N THR A 85 -12.04 -7.62 -12.68
CA THR A 85 -11.46 -7.73 -11.33
C THR A 85 -11.26 -6.37 -10.66
N ARG A 86 -11.36 -5.27 -11.42
CA ARG A 86 -11.07 -3.90 -10.98
C ARG A 86 -11.71 -3.53 -9.63
N ARG A 87 -12.99 -3.86 -9.44
CA ARG A 87 -13.69 -3.54 -8.17
C ARG A 87 -13.12 -4.30 -6.98
N VAL A 88 -12.89 -5.60 -7.17
CA VAL A 88 -12.32 -6.45 -6.11
C VAL A 88 -10.91 -5.98 -5.78
N SER A 89 -10.08 -5.78 -6.81
CA SER A 89 -8.71 -5.27 -6.62
C SER A 89 -8.68 -3.90 -5.97
N ALA A 90 -9.58 -2.99 -6.34
CA ALA A 90 -9.70 -1.69 -5.67
C ALA A 90 -10.08 -1.83 -4.19
N GLY A 91 -10.97 -2.77 -3.85
CA GLY A 91 -11.31 -3.10 -2.47
C GLY A 91 -10.11 -3.66 -1.69
N CYS A 92 -9.34 -4.57 -2.31
CA CYS A 92 -8.10 -5.10 -1.75
C CYS A 92 -7.06 -3.98 -1.52
N VAL A 93 -6.90 -3.07 -2.48
CA VAL A 93 -6.00 -1.91 -2.34
C VAL A 93 -6.44 -1.00 -1.19
N THR A 94 -7.75 -0.78 -1.04
CA THR A 94 -8.28 0.01 0.08
C THR A 94 -7.94 -0.65 1.41
N ALA A 95 -8.15 -1.96 1.54
CA ALA A 95 -7.80 -2.71 2.74
C ALA A 95 -6.29 -2.65 3.01
N LEU A 96 -5.45 -2.83 1.98
CA LEU A 96 -4.00 -2.78 2.07
C LEU A 96 -3.51 -1.42 2.58
N PHE A 97 -4.00 -0.31 1.99
CA PHE A 97 -3.65 1.04 2.44
C PHE A 97 -4.14 1.33 3.86
N THR A 98 -5.30 0.77 4.25
CA THR A 98 -5.81 0.89 5.63
C THR A 98 -4.92 0.15 6.63
N VAL A 99 -4.45 -1.05 6.28
CA VAL A 99 -3.47 -1.79 7.10
C VAL A 99 -2.15 -1.04 7.18
N PHE A 100 -1.67 -0.48 6.06
CA PHE A 100 -0.44 0.31 6.05
C PHE A 100 -0.53 1.58 6.91
N LEU A 101 -1.74 2.10 7.16
CA LEU A 101 -1.93 3.23 8.07
C LEU A 101 -1.38 2.92 9.47
N THR A 102 -1.61 1.69 9.98
CA THR A 102 -1.09 1.27 11.30
C THR A 102 0.44 1.23 11.31
N ALA A 103 1.05 0.73 10.24
CA ALA A 103 2.51 0.71 10.07
C ALA A 103 3.10 2.14 9.99
N HIS A 104 2.43 3.06 9.31
CA HIS A 104 2.85 4.46 9.26
C HIS A 104 2.72 5.18 10.59
N VAL A 105 1.69 4.86 11.39
CA VAL A 105 1.55 5.39 12.75
C VAL A 105 2.67 4.87 13.64
N ASP A 106 3.00 3.59 13.56
CA ASP A 106 4.09 2.98 14.33
C ASP A 106 5.45 3.58 13.95
N ALA A 107 5.73 3.68 12.66
CA ALA A 107 6.94 4.31 12.15
C ALA A 107 7.06 5.79 12.56
N LEU A 108 5.95 6.52 12.59
CA LEU A 108 5.92 7.91 13.08
C LEU A 108 6.23 7.97 14.58
N ARG A 109 5.63 7.09 15.38
CA ARG A 109 5.92 7.01 16.83
C ARG A 109 7.41 6.73 17.08
N THR A 110 7.99 5.77 16.36
CA THR A 110 9.42 5.44 16.42
C THR A 110 10.29 6.63 16.03
N ALA A 111 9.91 7.37 14.97
CA ALA A 111 10.64 8.56 14.52
C ALA A 111 10.66 9.71 15.56
N PHE A 112 9.65 9.79 16.42
CA PHE A 112 9.60 10.74 17.53
C PHE A 112 10.16 10.19 18.85
N GLY A 113 10.54 8.91 18.89
CA GLY A 113 11.19 8.27 20.02
C GLY A 113 12.65 8.70 20.22
N PRO A 114 13.33 8.14 21.26
CA PRO A 114 14.69 8.52 21.63
C PRO A 114 15.72 8.38 20.51
N GLU A 115 15.57 7.37 19.65
CA GLU A 115 16.50 7.09 18.53
C GLU A 115 16.05 7.72 17.20
N GLY A 116 14.98 8.51 17.22
CA GLY A 116 14.40 9.11 16.03
C GLY A 116 15.21 10.28 15.47
N SER A 117 15.34 10.33 14.14
CA SER A 117 16.04 11.41 13.44
C SER A 117 15.09 12.47 12.88
N PRO A 118 15.53 13.73 12.69
CA PRO A 118 14.74 14.77 12.03
C PRO A 118 14.26 14.35 10.63
N ARG A 119 15.10 13.65 9.89
CA ARG A 119 14.77 13.11 8.56
C ARG A 119 13.63 12.07 8.62
N ALA A 120 13.67 11.15 9.59
CA ALA A 120 12.61 10.18 9.79
C ALA A 120 11.28 10.84 10.14
N ARG A 121 11.30 11.85 11.04
CA ARG A 121 10.11 12.64 11.41
C ARG A 121 9.47 13.30 10.20
N THR A 122 10.27 13.94 9.34
CA THR A 122 9.76 14.59 8.12
C THR A 122 9.16 13.55 7.15
N ILE A 123 9.87 12.46 6.89
CA ILE A 123 9.42 11.41 5.95
C ILE A 123 8.10 10.80 6.42
N HIS A 124 8.03 10.34 7.68
CA HIS A 124 6.85 9.67 8.19
C HIS A 124 5.70 10.65 8.45
N GLY A 125 6.01 11.92 8.83
CA GLY A 125 5.02 12.99 8.95
C GLY A 125 4.33 13.34 7.64
N ILE A 126 5.02 13.24 6.49
CA ILE A 126 4.43 13.44 5.16
C ILE A 126 3.68 12.19 4.70
N ARG A 127 4.23 10.99 4.94
CA ARG A 127 3.63 9.72 4.49
C ARG A 127 2.28 9.44 5.13
N LEU A 128 2.12 9.71 6.41
CA LEU A 128 0.89 9.38 7.13
C LEU A 128 -0.34 10.11 6.56
N PRO A 129 -0.37 11.44 6.37
CA PRO A 129 -1.54 12.11 5.78
C PRO A 129 -1.79 11.71 4.31
N LEU A 130 -0.77 11.27 3.55
CA LEU A 130 -0.95 10.79 2.18
C LEU A 130 -1.75 9.48 2.10
N GLN A 131 -1.89 8.73 3.19
CA GLN A 131 -2.73 7.54 3.21
C GLN A 131 -4.22 7.87 3.01
N ALA A 132 -4.71 8.97 3.55
CA ALA A 132 -6.12 9.34 3.45
C ALA A 132 -6.59 9.50 1.99
N PRO A 133 -5.94 10.30 1.13
CA PRO A 133 -6.31 10.40 -0.28
C PRO A 133 -6.14 9.07 -1.04
N LEU A 134 -5.16 8.24 -0.72
CA LEU A 134 -4.97 6.94 -1.37
C LEU A 134 -6.09 5.96 -1.01
N ILE A 135 -6.50 5.90 0.25
CA ILE A 135 -7.64 5.12 0.71
C ILE A 135 -8.93 5.63 0.05
N ALA A 136 -9.18 6.93 0.05
CA ALA A 136 -10.35 7.52 -0.58
C ALA A 136 -10.40 7.23 -2.09
N TRP A 137 -9.25 7.34 -2.77
CA TRP A 137 -9.13 7.06 -4.20
C TRP A 137 -9.45 5.60 -4.53
N SER A 138 -8.80 4.64 -3.88
CA SER A 138 -9.05 3.21 -4.09
C SER A 138 -10.48 2.82 -3.75
N TRP A 139 -11.03 3.37 -2.66
CA TRP A 139 -12.42 3.18 -2.25
C TRP A 139 -13.43 3.69 -3.28
N SER A 140 -13.17 4.84 -3.90
CA SER A 140 -14.02 5.39 -4.96
C SER A 140 -14.13 4.43 -6.16
N LEU A 141 -13.02 3.78 -6.53
CA LEU A 141 -12.97 2.76 -7.59
C LEU A 141 -13.71 1.48 -7.19
N ALA A 142 -13.61 1.08 -5.93
CA ALA A 142 -14.30 -0.11 -5.41
C ALA A 142 -15.83 0.07 -5.39
N ARG A 143 -16.32 1.28 -5.09
CA ARG A 143 -17.77 1.60 -5.05
C ARG A 143 -18.39 1.92 -6.40
N ALA A 144 -17.59 2.18 -7.44
CA ALA A 144 -18.13 2.57 -8.73
C ALA A 144 -19.09 1.52 -9.32
N PRO A 145 -20.23 1.90 -9.93
CA PRO A 145 -21.23 0.97 -10.50
C PRO A 145 -20.58 0.00 -11.50
N ARG A 146 -21.10 -1.24 -11.58
CA ARG A 146 -20.70 -2.17 -12.65
C ARG A 146 -21.09 -1.57 -13.99
N GLN A 147 -20.14 -1.47 -14.92
CA GLN A 147 -20.46 -1.17 -16.30
C GLN A 147 -21.14 -2.41 -16.89
N THR A 148 -22.47 -2.39 -16.98
CA THR A 148 -23.19 -3.33 -17.83
C THR A 148 -22.81 -3.00 -19.28
N ARG A 149 -22.14 -3.93 -19.97
CA ARG A 149 -22.01 -3.85 -21.43
C ARG A 149 -23.42 -3.87 -21.99
N ARG A 150 -23.87 -2.75 -22.56
CA ARG A 150 -24.93 -2.77 -23.57
C ARG A 150 -24.32 -3.15 -24.91
#